data_88160c7cf0a818736289628a560e060c
#
_entry.id   88160c7cf0a818736289628a560e060c
#
_cell.length_a   1.000
_cell.length_b   1.000
_cell.length_c   1.000
_cell.angle_alpha   90.00
_cell.angle_beta   90.00
_cell.angle_gamma   90.00
#
_symmetry.space_group_name_H-M   'P 1'
#
loop_
_entity.id
_entity.type
_entity.pdbx_description
1 polymer ?
#
loop_
_entity_poly.entity_id
_entity_poly.type
_entity_poly.pdbx_seq_one_letter_code
_entity_poly.pdbx_strand_id
1 'polypeptide(L)'
;MFERLGHFIVRRSKSVLIVYTLTILVAGGVGSLSFAKLDSGGYSDLSSDSAKAATYLTEKFGVVEPVAVLVVDTGDKAVDDPEIAQSAIALEKKLAQTPGVSQTLSFWSTGGAPTMKSTDGKAAFLFAYANLKSTDSESLGSVGARIQEEFDGKNGALTVYASGSGVIMHAINSKIEKDLLLAESIAIPLTFLLLAFVFGALVASAMPLV
;
A
#
# COMPACT_ATOMS: atom_id res chain seq x y z
N MET A 1 14.73 26.02 41.48
CA MET A 1 14.69 24.60 41.12
C MET A 1 15.51 24.34 39.85
N PHE A 2 15.35 25.11 38.79
CA PHE A 2 16.07 24.97 37.53
C PHE A 2 17.59 25.22 37.62
N GLU A 3 18.03 26.13 38.48
CA GLU A 3 19.45 26.43 38.67
C GLU A 3 20.23 25.25 39.25
N ARG A 4 19.67 24.54 40.21
CA ARG A 4 20.27 23.30 40.74
C ARG A 4 20.34 22.18 39.71
N LEU A 5 19.33 22.08 38.86
CA LEU A 5 19.30 21.12 37.75
C LEU A 5 20.37 21.47 36.72
N GLY A 6 20.53 22.74 36.36
CA GLY A 6 21.54 23.22 35.44
C GLY A 6 22.97 22.91 35.92
N HIS A 7 23.28 23.20 37.21
CA HIS A 7 24.56 22.87 37.82
C HIS A 7 24.84 21.35 37.88
N PHE A 8 23.81 20.53 38.10
CA PHE A 8 23.95 19.06 38.07
C PHE A 8 24.28 18.56 36.67
N ILE A 9 23.58 19.04 35.64
CA ILE A 9 23.78 18.68 34.24
C ILE A 9 25.20 19.03 33.78
N VAL A 10 25.68 20.26 34.08
CA VAL A 10 27.00 20.70 33.70
C VAL A 10 28.09 19.90 34.43
N ARG A 11 27.94 19.65 35.72
CA ARG A 11 28.89 18.90 36.55
C ARG A 11 29.01 17.44 36.17
N ARG A 12 27.94 16.83 35.66
CA ARG A 12 27.91 15.42 35.23
C ARG A 12 27.55 15.25 33.75
N SER A 13 28.00 16.16 32.91
CA SER A 13 27.66 16.22 31.48
C SER A 13 27.84 14.88 30.74
N LYS A 14 28.92 14.16 31.00
CA LYS A 14 29.19 12.85 30.40
C LYS A 14 28.11 11.80 30.79
N SER A 15 27.74 11.75 32.09
CA SER A 15 26.75 10.81 32.60
C SER A 15 25.35 11.16 32.08
N VAL A 16 25.02 12.45 32.01
CA VAL A 16 23.76 12.92 31.46
C VAL A 16 23.65 12.57 29.96
N LEU A 17 24.74 12.76 29.21
CA LEU A 17 24.78 12.44 27.80
C LEU A 17 24.64 10.92 27.54
N ILE A 18 25.27 10.08 28.36
CA ILE A 18 25.13 8.62 28.29
C ILE A 18 23.67 8.20 28.58
N VAL A 19 23.08 8.73 29.67
CA VAL A 19 21.69 8.42 30.02
C VAL A 19 20.74 8.88 28.93
N TYR A 20 20.91 10.07 28.38
CA TYR A 20 20.11 10.62 27.29
C TYR A 20 20.19 9.74 26.03
N THR A 21 21.43 9.40 25.60
CA THR A 21 21.62 8.50 24.43
C THR A 21 20.98 7.12 24.66
N LEU A 22 21.14 6.57 25.86
CA LEU A 22 20.56 5.29 26.22
C LEU A 22 19.02 5.34 26.22
N THR A 23 18.46 6.44 26.69
CA THR A 23 16.99 6.68 26.67
C THR A 23 16.48 6.76 25.22
N ILE A 24 17.18 7.47 24.31
CA ILE A 24 16.81 7.54 22.90
C ILE A 24 16.89 6.15 22.25
N LEU A 25 17.95 5.39 22.50
CA LEU A 25 18.10 4.03 21.96
C LEU A 25 16.97 3.11 22.44
N VAL A 26 16.64 3.17 23.72
CA VAL A 26 15.53 2.37 24.30
C VAL A 26 14.20 2.83 23.75
N ALA A 27 13.94 4.15 23.71
CA ALA A 27 12.71 4.70 23.16
C ALA A 27 12.56 4.39 21.65
N GLY A 28 13.64 4.50 20.87
CA GLY A 28 13.67 4.12 19.47
C GLY A 28 13.42 2.61 19.26
N GLY A 29 14.03 1.76 20.09
CA GLY A 29 13.80 0.32 20.05
C GLY A 29 12.35 -0.05 20.39
N VAL A 30 11.78 0.54 21.44
CA VAL A 30 10.36 0.33 21.79
C VAL A 30 9.44 0.91 20.74
N GLY A 31 9.79 2.10 20.18
CA GLY A 31 9.06 2.74 19.11
C GLY A 31 8.99 1.86 17.85
N SER A 32 10.12 1.29 17.41
CA SER A 32 10.15 0.40 16.24
C SER A 32 9.31 -0.86 16.42
N LEU A 33 9.27 -1.43 17.63
CA LEU A 33 8.38 -2.56 17.96
C LEU A 33 6.90 -2.18 17.95
N SER A 34 6.59 -0.93 18.26
CA SER A 34 5.21 -0.41 18.19
C SER A 34 4.78 -0.22 16.74
N PHE A 35 5.66 0.28 15.87
CA PHE A 35 5.38 0.35 14.43
C PHE A 35 5.09 -1.01 13.81
N ALA A 36 5.81 -2.07 14.21
CA ALA A 36 5.56 -3.44 13.76
C ALA A 36 4.18 -4.00 14.20
N LYS A 37 3.52 -3.37 15.18
CA LYS A 37 2.18 -3.72 15.66
C LYS A 37 1.07 -2.80 15.15
N LEU A 38 1.43 -1.73 14.47
CA LEU A 38 0.46 -0.88 13.78
C LEU A 38 -0.03 -1.66 12.55
N ASP A 39 -1.25 -2.17 12.66
CA ASP A 39 -1.92 -2.78 11.53
C ASP A 39 -2.33 -1.64 10.56
N SER A 40 -1.82 -1.69 9.33
CA SER A 40 -2.20 -0.75 8.27
C SER A 40 -3.64 -0.97 7.76
N GLY A 41 -4.40 -1.85 8.43
CA GLY A 41 -5.73 -2.33 8.04
C GLY A 41 -6.93 -1.56 8.56
N GLY A 42 -6.79 -0.35 9.09
CA GLY A 42 -7.89 0.41 9.70
C GLY A 42 -9.03 0.87 8.78
N TYR A 43 -9.05 0.44 7.53
CA TYR A 43 -10.08 0.82 6.54
C TYR A 43 -11.33 -0.04 6.56
N SER A 44 -11.32 -1.17 7.27
CA SER A 44 -12.44 -2.09 7.35
C SER A 44 -12.82 -2.35 8.80
N ASP A 45 -14.03 -1.95 9.18
CA ASP A 45 -14.60 -2.35 10.47
C ASP A 45 -15.12 -3.79 10.37
N LEU A 46 -14.34 -4.73 10.94
CA LEU A 46 -14.70 -6.14 10.97
C LEU A 46 -15.98 -6.44 11.79
N SER A 47 -16.41 -5.50 12.62
CA SER A 47 -17.65 -5.62 13.38
C SER A 47 -18.89 -5.19 12.58
N SER A 48 -18.70 -4.54 11.44
CA SER A 48 -19.77 -4.07 10.55
C SER A 48 -20.56 -5.24 9.96
N ASP A 49 -21.84 -5.00 9.65
CA ASP A 49 -22.70 -6.02 9.07
C ASP A 49 -22.26 -6.39 7.64
N SER A 50 -21.63 -5.47 6.90
CA SER A 50 -21.04 -5.75 5.60
C SER A 50 -19.83 -6.70 5.71
N ALA A 51 -18.96 -6.52 6.69
CA ALA A 51 -17.83 -7.42 6.93
C ALA A 51 -18.28 -8.82 7.37
N LYS A 52 -19.29 -8.90 8.24
CA LYS A 52 -19.93 -10.17 8.62
C LYS A 52 -20.56 -10.88 7.42
N ALA A 53 -21.24 -10.14 6.55
CA ALA A 53 -21.83 -10.70 5.32
C ALA A 53 -20.75 -11.21 4.37
N ALA A 54 -19.67 -10.48 4.17
CA ALA A 54 -18.53 -10.90 3.35
C ALA A 54 -17.89 -12.18 3.89
N THR A 55 -17.65 -12.24 5.21
CA THR A 55 -17.14 -13.44 5.89
C THR A 55 -18.08 -14.64 5.68
N TYR A 56 -19.38 -14.43 5.86
CA TYR A 56 -20.38 -15.49 5.65
C TYR A 56 -20.38 -15.99 4.19
N LEU A 57 -20.30 -15.09 3.21
CA LEU A 57 -20.23 -15.45 1.79
C LEU A 57 -18.98 -16.27 1.49
N THR A 58 -17.83 -15.87 2.05
CA THR A 58 -16.58 -16.62 1.88
C THR A 58 -16.64 -18.00 2.51
N GLU A 59 -17.13 -18.11 3.75
CA GLU A 59 -17.18 -19.39 4.48
C GLU A 59 -18.23 -20.37 3.93
N LYS A 60 -19.39 -19.87 3.49
CA LYS A 60 -20.50 -20.73 3.06
C LYS A 60 -20.54 -20.99 1.56
N PHE A 61 -20.07 -20.03 0.77
CA PHE A 61 -20.16 -20.08 -0.69
C PHE A 61 -18.82 -20.06 -1.40
N GLY A 62 -17.70 -19.90 -0.64
CA GLY A 62 -16.36 -19.82 -1.22
C GLY A 62 -16.15 -18.57 -2.08
N VAL A 63 -16.98 -17.53 -1.89
CA VAL A 63 -16.84 -16.27 -2.63
C VAL A 63 -15.64 -15.51 -2.09
N VAL A 64 -14.64 -15.29 -2.93
CA VAL A 64 -13.43 -14.52 -2.61
C VAL A 64 -13.47 -13.24 -3.45
N GLU A 65 -13.14 -12.10 -2.82
CA GLU A 65 -13.01 -10.85 -3.57
C GLU A 65 -11.70 -10.85 -4.37
N PRO A 66 -11.71 -10.37 -5.63
CA PRO A 66 -10.50 -10.25 -6.42
C PRO A 66 -9.57 -9.18 -5.81
N VAL A 67 -8.28 -9.49 -5.72
CA VAL A 67 -7.25 -8.53 -5.31
C VAL A 67 -7.03 -7.46 -6.38
N ALA A 68 -7.23 -7.82 -7.64
CA ALA A 68 -7.20 -6.90 -8.76
C ALA A 68 -8.26 -7.24 -9.80
N VAL A 69 -8.78 -6.18 -10.40
CA VAL A 69 -9.71 -6.20 -11.54
C VAL A 69 -9.04 -5.43 -12.68
N LEU A 70 -8.74 -6.11 -13.75
CA LEU A 70 -8.15 -5.53 -14.94
C LEU A 70 -9.22 -5.39 -16.01
N VAL A 71 -9.39 -4.17 -16.52
CA VAL A 71 -10.16 -3.92 -17.74
C VAL A 71 -9.19 -3.98 -18.90
N VAL A 72 -9.39 -4.94 -19.77
CA VAL A 72 -8.57 -5.16 -20.98
C VAL A 72 -9.30 -4.53 -22.16
N ASP A 73 -8.79 -3.39 -22.62
CA ASP A 73 -9.29 -2.65 -23.77
C ASP A 73 -8.55 -3.12 -25.03
N THR A 74 -9.30 -3.47 -26.04
CA THR A 74 -8.82 -4.03 -27.32
C THR A 74 -8.73 -2.99 -28.44
N GLY A 75 -9.04 -1.73 -28.12
CA GLY A 75 -9.05 -0.62 -29.09
C GLY A 75 -10.19 -0.76 -30.11
N ASP A 76 -9.83 -0.89 -31.37
CA ASP A 76 -10.82 -1.00 -32.46
C ASP A 76 -11.25 -2.44 -32.78
N LYS A 77 -10.55 -3.44 -32.22
CA LYS A 77 -10.87 -4.86 -32.44
C LYS A 77 -11.89 -5.37 -31.43
N ALA A 78 -12.65 -6.38 -31.80
CA ALA A 78 -13.55 -7.05 -30.88
C ALA A 78 -12.76 -7.96 -29.92
N VAL A 79 -13.28 -8.13 -28.68
CA VAL A 79 -12.68 -9.04 -27.69
C VAL A 79 -12.64 -10.51 -28.17
N ASP A 80 -13.51 -10.86 -29.11
CA ASP A 80 -13.63 -12.21 -29.71
C ASP A 80 -12.67 -12.39 -30.90
N ASP A 81 -11.94 -11.35 -31.33
CA ASP A 81 -10.95 -11.46 -32.40
C ASP A 81 -9.87 -12.47 -31.98
N PRO A 82 -9.49 -13.43 -32.87
CA PRO A 82 -8.55 -14.49 -32.51
C PRO A 82 -7.17 -13.98 -32.06
N GLU A 83 -6.66 -12.88 -32.65
CA GLU A 83 -5.37 -12.30 -32.25
C GLU A 83 -5.47 -11.65 -30.88
N ILE A 84 -6.59 -10.97 -30.61
CA ILE A 84 -6.90 -10.39 -29.31
C ILE A 84 -7.03 -11.48 -28.25
N ALA A 85 -7.82 -12.51 -28.51
CA ALA A 85 -8.00 -13.62 -27.60
C ALA A 85 -6.67 -14.31 -27.25
N GLN A 86 -5.80 -14.53 -28.23
CA GLN A 86 -4.47 -15.09 -28.00
C GLN A 86 -3.61 -14.17 -27.10
N SER A 87 -3.61 -12.88 -27.38
CA SER A 87 -2.86 -11.89 -26.60
C SER A 87 -3.38 -11.79 -25.16
N ALA A 88 -4.70 -11.81 -24.98
CA ALA A 88 -5.34 -11.75 -23.67
C ALA A 88 -5.11 -13.02 -22.83
N ILE A 89 -5.13 -14.20 -23.45
CA ILE A 89 -4.80 -15.47 -22.78
C ILE A 89 -3.32 -15.47 -22.35
N ALA A 90 -2.42 -14.92 -23.19
CA ALA A 90 -1.02 -14.80 -22.82
C ALA A 90 -0.83 -13.83 -21.64
N LEU A 91 -1.58 -12.71 -21.62
CA LEU A 91 -1.61 -11.75 -20.52
C LEU A 91 -2.12 -12.41 -19.22
N GLU A 92 -3.22 -13.19 -19.30
CA GLU A 92 -3.77 -13.91 -18.15
C GLU A 92 -2.77 -14.92 -17.58
N LYS A 93 -2.08 -15.68 -18.45
CA LYS A 93 -1.03 -16.61 -18.02
C LYS A 93 0.12 -15.91 -17.31
N LYS A 94 0.52 -14.73 -17.79
CA LYS A 94 1.55 -13.93 -17.14
C LYS A 94 1.07 -13.42 -15.77
N LEU A 95 -0.16 -12.94 -15.69
CA LEU A 95 -0.79 -12.50 -14.42
C LEU A 95 -0.88 -13.65 -13.41
N ALA A 96 -1.22 -14.84 -13.83
CA ALA A 96 -1.27 -16.03 -12.98
C ALA A 96 0.10 -16.42 -12.37
N GLN A 97 1.20 -15.97 -12.98
CA GLN A 97 2.56 -16.20 -12.48
C GLN A 97 3.04 -15.11 -11.53
N THR A 98 2.28 -14.03 -11.38
CA THR A 98 2.64 -12.93 -10.47
C THR A 98 2.64 -13.41 -9.02
N PRO A 99 3.74 -13.18 -8.26
CA PRO A 99 3.82 -13.61 -6.87
C PRO A 99 2.67 -13.04 -6.02
N GLY A 100 1.95 -13.92 -5.33
CA GLY A 100 0.78 -13.59 -4.52
C GLY A 100 -0.57 -13.76 -5.23
N VAL A 101 -0.59 -13.94 -6.54
CA VAL A 101 -1.79 -14.33 -7.29
C VAL A 101 -1.99 -15.84 -7.16
N SER A 102 -3.16 -16.26 -6.73
CA SER A 102 -3.52 -17.68 -6.55
C SER A 102 -4.38 -18.22 -7.69
N GLN A 103 -5.19 -17.35 -8.29
CA GLN A 103 -6.11 -17.72 -9.37
C GLN A 103 -6.39 -16.49 -10.24
N THR A 104 -6.65 -16.73 -11.52
CA THR A 104 -7.14 -15.72 -12.46
C THR A 104 -8.44 -16.20 -13.11
N LEU A 105 -9.26 -15.26 -13.54
CA LEU A 105 -10.51 -15.53 -14.24
C LEU A 105 -10.75 -14.42 -15.25
N SER A 106 -10.93 -14.76 -16.52
CA SER A 106 -11.14 -13.77 -17.58
C SER A 106 -12.35 -14.10 -18.45
N PHE A 107 -12.77 -13.14 -19.26
CA PHE A 107 -13.74 -13.37 -20.34
C PHE A 107 -13.30 -14.56 -21.21
N TRP A 108 -12.03 -14.64 -21.53
CA TRP A 108 -11.50 -15.66 -22.45
C TRP A 108 -11.39 -17.04 -21.78
N SER A 109 -11.02 -17.12 -20.52
CA SER A 109 -10.94 -18.41 -19.79
C SER A 109 -12.31 -18.96 -19.39
N THR A 110 -13.34 -18.11 -19.34
CA THR A 110 -14.73 -18.52 -19.05
C THR A 110 -15.55 -18.91 -20.28
N GLY A 111 -14.91 -18.94 -21.46
CA GLY A 111 -15.59 -19.26 -22.72
C GLY A 111 -16.49 -18.14 -23.24
N GLY A 112 -16.18 -16.90 -22.90
CA GLY A 112 -16.90 -15.74 -23.44
C GLY A 112 -18.15 -15.33 -22.63
N ALA A 113 -18.07 -15.38 -21.30
CA ALA A 113 -19.20 -14.99 -20.43
C ALA A 113 -19.69 -13.57 -20.73
N PRO A 114 -20.95 -13.37 -21.15
CA PRO A 114 -21.44 -12.05 -21.60
C PRO A 114 -21.34 -10.95 -20.56
N THR A 115 -21.40 -11.31 -19.27
CA THR A 115 -21.31 -10.38 -18.13
C THR A 115 -19.89 -9.84 -17.91
N MET A 116 -18.89 -10.45 -18.56
CA MET A 116 -17.48 -10.04 -18.46
C MET A 116 -17.00 -9.23 -19.68
N LYS A 117 -17.91 -8.89 -20.59
CA LYS A 117 -17.64 -8.12 -21.80
C LYS A 117 -18.37 -6.78 -21.75
N SER A 118 -17.75 -5.72 -22.25
CA SER A 118 -18.40 -4.43 -22.43
C SER A 118 -19.52 -4.50 -23.47
N THR A 119 -20.46 -3.57 -23.41
CA THR A 119 -21.62 -3.51 -24.32
C THR A 119 -21.21 -3.31 -25.78
N ASP A 120 -20.12 -2.60 -26.01
CA ASP A 120 -19.55 -2.36 -27.36
C ASP A 120 -18.65 -3.51 -27.85
N GLY A 121 -18.37 -4.49 -26.99
CA GLY A 121 -17.54 -5.64 -27.30
C GLY A 121 -16.04 -5.32 -27.46
N LYS A 122 -15.57 -4.15 -27.00
CA LYS A 122 -14.18 -3.70 -27.15
C LYS A 122 -13.37 -3.77 -25.86
N ALA A 123 -13.98 -4.15 -24.76
CA ALA A 123 -13.27 -4.38 -23.51
C ALA A 123 -13.83 -5.60 -22.77
N ALA A 124 -12.97 -6.22 -21.97
CA ALA A 124 -13.37 -7.35 -21.13
C ALA A 124 -12.63 -7.34 -19.80
N PHE A 125 -13.23 -8.03 -18.81
CA PHE A 125 -12.65 -8.17 -17.47
C PHE A 125 -11.70 -9.35 -17.38
N LEU A 126 -10.64 -9.11 -16.61
CA LEU A 126 -9.70 -10.12 -16.12
C LEU A 126 -9.53 -9.91 -14.62
N PHE A 127 -9.86 -10.90 -13.81
CA PHE A 127 -9.79 -10.87 -12.35
C PHE A 127 -8.56 -11.63 -11.88
N ALA A 128 -7.89 -11.08 -10.86
CA ALA A 128 -6.85 -11.77 -10.12
C ALA A 128 -7.29 -11.95 -8.67
N TYR A 129 -7.13 -13.15 -8.15
CA TYR A 129 -7.44 -13.52 -6.77
C TYR A 129 -6.15 -13.83 -6.03
N ALA A 130 -6.09 -13.49 -4.74
CA ALA A 130 -4.99 -13.81 -3.86
C ALA A 130 -5.48 -14.69 -2.71
N ASN A 131 -4.66 -15.63 -2.28
CA ASN A 131 -4.97 -16.45 -1.09
C ASN A 131 -4.52 -15.69 0.19
N LEU A 132 -5.02 -14.47 0.32
CA LEU A 132 -4.73 -13.58 1.44
C LEU A 132 -6.02 -13.30 2.20
N LYS A 133 -5.89 -13.15 3.52
CA LYS A 133 -7.01 -12.63 4.30
C LYS A 133 -7.25 -11.17 3.91
N SER A 134 -8.48 -10.77 3.73
CA SER A 134 -8.86 -9.38 3.41
C SER A 134 -8.40 -8.36 4.47
N THR A 135 -7.96 -8.82 5.64
CA THR A 135 -7.41 -8.02 6.73
C THR A 135 -5.91 -7.76 6.59
N ASP A 136 -5.20 -8.46 5.71
CA ASP A 136 -3.77 -8.26 5.46
C ASP A 136 -3.57 -7.20 4.36
N SER A 137 -3.78 -5.94 4.75
CA SER A 137 -3.72 -4.79 3.84
C SER A 137 -2.34 -4.57 3.23
N GLU A 138 -1.27 -4.91 3.95
CA GLU A 138 0.11 -4.77 3.46
C GLU A 138 0.39 -5.78 2.37
N SER A 139 0.08 -7.05 2.60
CA SER A 139 0.23 -8.11 1.60
C SER A 139 -0.68 -7.89 0.39
N LEU A 140 -1.94 -7.45 0.60
CA LEU A 140 -2.85 -7.08 -0.49
C LEU A 140 -2.29 -5.92 -1.33
N GLY A 141 -1.82 -4.86 -0.67
CA GLY A 141 -1.21 -3.70 -1.32
C GLY A 141 0.03 -4.07 -2.13
N SER A 142 0.87 -4.98 -1.60
CA SER A 142 2.08 -5.42 -2.30
C SER A 142 1.79 -6.24 -3.57
N VAL A 143 0.76 -7.07 -3.54
CA VAL A 143 0.28 -7.80 -4.74
C VAL A 143 -0.32 -6.81 -5.74
N GLY A 144 -1.15 -5.89 -5.26
CA GLY A 144 -1.73 -4.82 -6.09
C GLY A 144 -0.69 -3.96 -6.78
N ALA A 145 0.38 -3.57 -6.06
CA ALA A 145 1.50 -2.83 -6.62
C ALA A 145 2.16 -3.55 -7.79
N ARG A 146 2.51 -4.84 -7.62
CA ARG A 146 3.13 -5.64 -8.67
C ARG A 146 2.23 -5.75 -9.91
N ILE A 147 0.92 -5.97 -9.68
CA ILE A 147 -0.04 -6.06 -10.78
C ILE A 147 -0.13 -4.71 -11.50
N GLN A 148 -0.20 -3.60 -10.78
CA GLN A 148 -0.26 -2.27 -11.37
C GLN A 148 1.01 -1.94 -12.15
N GLU A 149 2.19 -2.16 -11.57
CA GLU A 149 3.47 -1.86 -12.23
C GLU A 149 3.72 -2.69 -13.47
N GLU A 150 3.28 -3.95 -13.49
CA GLU A 150 3.59 -4.88 -14.57
C GLU A 150 2.55 -4.88 -15.69
N PHE A 151 1.27 -4.60 -15.36
CA PHE A 151 0.16 -4.79 -16.29
C PHE A 151 -0.59 -3.53 -16.66
N ASP A 152 -0.57 -2.46 -15.83
CA ASP A 152 -1.28 -1.23 -16.16
C ASP A 152 -0.66 -0.51 -17.36
N GLY A 153 -1.50 -0.06 -18.29
CA GLY A 153 -1.07 0.60 -19.50
C GLY A 153 -1.00 -0.31 -20.74
N LYS A 154 -0.07 -0.03 -21.67
CA LYS A 154 0.04 -0.76 -22.94
C LYS A 154 0.71 -2.13 -22.78
N ASN A 155 0.02 -3.18 -23.21
CA ASN A 155 0.49 -4.56 -23.26
C ASN A 155 0.34 -5.11 -24.68
N GLY A 156 1.28 -4.78 -25.55
CA GLY A 156 1.22 -5.14 -26.98
C GLY A 156 0.05 -4.48 -27.70
N ALA A 157 -0.88 -5.27 -28.18
CA ALA A 157 -2.11 -4.81 -28.85
C ALA A 157 -3.22 -4.41 -27.87
N LEU A 158 -3.03 -4.67 -26.57
CA LEU A 158 -4.02 -4.43 -25.52
C LEU A 158 -3.64 -3.20 -24.70
N THR A 159 -4.64 -2.51 -24.18
CA THR A 159 -4.45 -1.50 -23.11
C THR A 159 -5.16 -2.02 -21.87
N VAL A 160 -4.46 -2.05 -20.76
CA VAL A 160 -4.94 -2.60 -19.50
C VAL A 160 -5.08 -1.48 -18.47
N TYR A 161 -6.21 -1.46 -17.80
CA TYR A 161 -6.46 -0.57 -16.66
C TYR A 161 -6.63 -1.42 -15.41
N ALA A 162 -5.65 -1.35 -14.52
CA ALA A 162 -5.65 -2.12 -13.29
C ALA A 162 -6.34 -1.36 -12.16
N SER A 163 -7.25 -2.04 -11.44
CA SER A 163 -7.95 -1.56 -10.25
C SER A 163 -8.20 -2.72 -9.29
N GLY A 164 -8.98 -2.52 -8.26
CA GLY A 164 -9.32 -3.53 -7.24
C GLY A 164 -8.72 -3.25 -5.88
N SER A 165 -9.07 -4.06 -4.89
CA SER A 165 -8.75 -3.81 -3.49
C SER A 165 -7.24 -3.66 -3.24
N GLY A 166 -6.41 -4.52 -3.84
CA GLY A 166 -4.96 -4.46 -3.69
C GLY A 166 -4.35 -3.22 -4.36
N VAL A 167 -4.79 -2.87 -5.58
CA VAL A 167 -4.32 -1.69 -6.30
C VAL A 167 -4.69 -0.40 -5.57
N ILE A 168 -5.93 -0.32 -5.08
CA ILE A 168 -6.42 0.83 -4.31
C ILE A 168 -5.63 0.96 -3.01
N MET A 169 -5.38 -0.14 -2.30
CA MET A 169 -4.60 -0.15 -1.06
C MET A 169 -3.16 0.34 -1.29
N HIS A 170 -2.52 -0.13 -2.36
CA HIS A 170 -1.21 0.37 -2.76
C HIS A 170 -1.22 1.87 -3.04
N ALA A 171 -2.20 2.36 -3.80
CA ALA A 171 -2.32 3.78 -4.13
C ALA A 171 -2.53 4.65 -2.88
N ILE A 172 -3.36 4.20 -1.92
CA ILE A 172 -3.59 4.89 -0.66
C ILE A 172 -2.31 4.94 0.17
N ASN A 173 -1.65 3.79 0.38
CA ASN A 173 -0.42 3.71 1.17
C ASN A 173 0.71 4.56 0.56
N SER A 174 0.91 4.48 -0.75
CA SER A 174 1.89 5.29 -1.48
C SER A 174 1.58 6.79 -1.39
N LYS A 175 0.30 7.17 -1.41
CA LYS A 175 -0.11 8.57 -1.25
C LYS A 175 0.16 9.07 0.16
N ILE A 176 -0.19 8.29 1.19
CA ILE A 176 0.07 8.62 2.59
C ILE A 176 1.57 8.80 2.83
N GLU A 177 2.39 7.88 2.34
CA GLU A 177 3.84 7.95 2.47
C GLU A 177 4.42 9.22 1.83
N LYS A 178 4.01 9.52 0.60
CA LYS A 178 4.45 10.75 -0.10
C LYS A 178 4.02 12.02 0.61
N ASP A 179 2.78 12.08 1.11
CA ASP A 179 2.25 13.24 1.81
C ASP A 179 2.94 13.44 3.16
N LEU A 180 3.25 12.34 3.87
CA LEU A 180 4.01 12.38 5.11
C LEU A 180 5.44 12.89 4.87
N LEU A 181 6.16 12.33 3.89
CA LEU A 181 7.51 12.79 3.52
C LEU A 181 7.53 14.27 3.11
N LEU A 182 6.51 14.72 2.38
CA LEU A 182 6.38 16.14 2.03
C LEU A 182 6.16 17.01 3.27
N ALA A 183 5.27 16.62 4.16
CA ALA A 183 5.01 17.35 5.41
C ALA A 183 6.27 17.43 6.28
N GLU A 184 6.99 16.32 6.46
CA GLU A 184 8.24 16.27 7.21
C GLU A 184 9.34 17.12 6.58
N SER A 185 9.48 17.08 5.25
CA SER A 185 10.48 17.87 4.52
C SER A 185 10.33 19.38 4.71
N ILE A 186 9.13 19.84 5.01
CA ILE A 186 8.83 21.25 5.32
C ILE A 186 8.92 21.51 6.82
N ALA A 187 8.31 20.65 7.63
CA ALA A 187 8.19 20.84 9.07
C ALA A 187 9.55 20.80 9.79
N ILE A 188 10.42 19.86 9.41
CA ILE A 188 11.74 19.69 10.06
C ILE A 188 12.63 20.92 9.85
N PRO A 189 12.87 21.42 8.62
CA PRO A 189 13.68 22.63 8.43
C PRO A 189 13.07 23.87 9.08
N LEU A 190 11.74 24.03 9.00
CA LEU A 190 11.06 25.18 9.61
C LEU A 190 11.19 25.16 11.14
N THR A 191 11.00 23.99 11.76
CA THR A 191 11.18 23.80 13.19
C THR A 191 12.63 24.07 13.60
N PHE A 192 13.60 23.59 12.83
CA PHE A 192 15.02 23.85 13.06
C PHE A 192 15.34 25.34 13.03
N LEU A 193 14.85 26.08 12.02
CA LEU A 193 15.05 27.53 11.91
C LEU A 193 14.42 28.28 13.08
N LEU A 194 13.21 27.88 13.48
CA LEU A 194 12.52 28.49 14.60
C LEU A 194 13.26 28.25 15.93
N LEU A 195 13.73 27.02 16.15
CA LEU A 195 14.53 26.69 17.33
C LEU A 195 15.90 27.39 17.32
N ALA A 196 16.54 27.52 16.16
CA ALA A 196 17.79 28.26 16.02
C ALA A 196 17.60 29.74 16.38
N PHE A 197 16.47 30.33 15.98
CA PHE A 197 16.11 31.70 16.32
C PHE A 197 15.84 31.87 17.83
N VAL A 198 15.08 30.96 18.44
CA VAL A 198 14.71 31.01 19.86
C VAL A 198 15.93 30.77 20.78
N PHE A 199 16.73 29.77 20.48
CA PHE A 199 17.88 29.41 21.32
C PHE A 199 19.14 30.20 20.99
N GLY A 200 19.20 30.89 19.85
CA GLY A 200 20.36 31.67 19.43
C GLY A 200 21.62 30.84 19.17
N ALA A 201 21.50 29.51 19.09
CA ALA A 201 22.63 28.60 18.88
C ALA A 201 22.20 27.39 18.02
N LEU A 202 22.91 27.18 16.90
CA LEU A 202 22.63 26.11 15.96
C LEU A 202 22.68 24.70 16.58
N VAL A 203 23.66 24.46 17.46
CA VAL A 203 23.81 23.16 18.13
C VAL A 203 22.70 22.87 19.11
N ALA A 204 22.19 23.89 19.85
CA ALA A 204 21.10 23.72 20.79
C ALA A 204 19.75 23.48 20.08
N SER A 205 19.55 24.04 18.89
CA SER A 205 18.34 23.86 18.10
C SER A 205 18.27 22.49 17.39
N ALA A 206 19.39 21.82 17.19
CA ALA A 206 19.42 20.48 16.61
C ALA A 206 19.05 19.38 17.64
N MET A 207 19.23 19.61 18.95
CA MET A 207 18.97 18.62 19.99
C MET A 207 17.55 18.05 20.02
N PRO A 208 16.49 18.83 19.85
CA PRO A 208 15.10 18.30 19.86
C PRO A 208 14.70 17.55 18.58
N LEU A 209 15.52 17.62 17.51
CA LEU A 209 15.25 17.02 16.21
C LEU A 209 15.93 15.65 16.02
N VAL A 210 16.75 15.23 16.97
CA VAL A 210 17.41 13.92 17.04
C VAL A 210 16.67 13.02 18.00
#